data_619096385b6be89a57aa44080fa0c6b8
#
_entry.id   619096385b6be89a57aa44080fa0c6b8
#
_cell.length_a   1.000
_cell.length_b   1.000
_cell.length_c   1.000
_cell.angle_alpha   90.00
_cell.angle_beta   90.00
_cell.angle_gamma   90.00
#
_symmetry.space_group_name_H-M   'P 1'
#
loop_
_entity.id
_entity.type
_entity.pdbx_description
1 polymer ?
#
loop_
_entity_poly.entity_id
_entity_poly.type
_entity_poly.pdbx_seq_one_letter_code
_entity_poly.pdbx_strand_id
1 'polypeptide(L)'
;DVYKRQQLDRTAAKLKVFAPEYVSCTFGAGGSTLSYTSETVRHLKQHHGFDAAPHLSCVGGSREEIRELLKLYRAIGCRRIVALRGDLPSGMGHPGDLRYASDLISFIRAEHGDAFRIEVGAYPETHPQANDALLDLKHFKTKIDAGADAAITQYFFNADAYFHFVDAVRKLGVTVPIVPGIMPISNFSQLRRFSEQCGAEIPRWIGKRMQAYGDDAESVRAFGAEVVASLCERLVAGGAPGLHFYTLNLAKPTTQVLKLLRG
;
A
#
# COMPACT_ATOMS: atom_id res chain seq x y z
N ASP A 1 14.88 -9.21 -15.74
CA ASP A 1 14.22 -10.51 -15.88
C ASP A 1 12.99 -10.37 -16.79
N VAL A 2 13.10 -10.93 -18.01
CA VAL A 2 12.08 -10.83 -19.08
C VAL A 2 10.72 -11.37 -18.62
N TYR A 3 10.70 -12.46 -17.86
CA TYR A 3 9.45 -13.06 -17.36
C TYR A 3 8.69 -12.16 -16.39
N LYS A 4 9.40 -11.48 -15.49
CA LYS A 4 8.77 -10.53 -14.56
C LYS A 4 8.20 -9.33 -15.30
N ARG A 5 8.87 -8.86 -16.34
CA ARG A 5 8.40 -7.77 -17.19
C ARG A 5 7.13 -8.17 -17.96
N GLN A 6 7.13 -9.34 -18.60
CA GLN A 6 5.96 -9.85 -19.31
C GLN A 6 4.74 -10.04 -18.39
N GLN A 7 4.96 -10.51 -17.17
CA GLN A 7 3.86 -10.62 -16.19
C GLN A 7 3.33 -9.24 -15.79
N LEU A 8 4.21 -8.26 -15.58
CA LEU A 8 3.82 -6.88 -15.29
C LEU A 8 2.96 -6.32 -16.43
N ASP A 9 3.38 -6.49 -17.67
CA ASP A 9 2.65 -6.00 -18.85
C ASP A 9 1.27 -6.64 -18.98
N ARG A 10 1.16 -7.95 -18.77
CA ARG A 10 -0.12 -8.66 -18.77
C ARG A 10 -1.04 -8.17 -17.63
N THR A 11 -0.49 -7.92 -16.46
CA THR A 11 -1.24 -7.42 -15.31
C THR A 11 -1.70 -6.00 -15.56
N ALA A 12 -0.80 -5.13 -16.00
CA ALA A 12 -1.09 -3.74 -16.32
C ALA A 12 -2.20 -3.61 -17.38
N ALA A 13 -2.12 -4.36 -18.48
CA ALA A 13 -3.13 -4.37 -19.52
C ALA A 13 -4.53 -4.78 -18.99
N LYS A 14 -4.59 -5.80 -18.11
CA LYS A 14 -5.86 -6.26 -17.52
C LYS A 14 -6.44 -5.27 -16.51
N LEU A 15 -5.61 -4.55 -15.77
CA LEU A 15 -6.07 -3.57 -14.79
C LEU A 15 -6.43 -2.23 -15.43
N LYS A 16 -5.86 -1.89 -16.57
CA LYS A 16 -6.12 -0.63 -17.27
C LYS A 16 -7.60 -0.43 -17.64
N VAL A 17 -8.33 -1.50 -17.92
CA VAL A 17 -9.77 -1.44 -18.27
C VAL A 17 -10.64 -0.92 -17.10
N PHE A 18 -10.13 -0.95 -15.87
CA PHE A 18 -10.81 -0.41 -14.70
C PHE A 18 -10.49 1.06 -14.45
N ALA A 19 -9.63 1.67 -15.28
CA ALA A 19 -9.21 3.06 -15.20
C ALA A 19 -8.77 3.50 -13.79
N PRO A 20 -7.78 2.83 -13.16
CA PRO A 20 -7.32 3.25 -11.85
C PRO A 20 -6.75 4.67 -11.92
N GLU A 21 -6.98 5.46 -10.86
CA GLU A 21 -6.45 6.83 -10.76
C GLU A 21 -4.92 6.83 -10.84
N TYR A 22 -4.28 5.86 -10.20
CA TYR A 22 -2.84 5.63 -10.27
C TYR A 22 -2.52 4.17 -9.91
N VAL A 23 -1.28 3.77 -10.13
CA VAL A 23 -0.72 2.50 -9.65
C VAL A 23 0.53 2.76 -8.82
N SER A 24 0.70 2.02 -7.72
CA SER A 24 1.91 2.13 -6.90
C SER A 24 2.88 0.99 -7.15
N CYS A 25 4.18 1.28 -7.07
CA CYS A 25 5.26 0.31 -7.24
C CYS A 25 6.03 0.18 -5.94
N THR A 26 6.06 -1.03 -5.36
CA THR A 26 6.76 -1.29 -4.12
C THR A 26 8.26 -1.02 -4.22
N PHE A 27 8.84 -0.57 -3.13
CA PHE A 27 10.28 -0.44 -2.96
C PHE A 27 10.84 -1.82 -2.61
N GLY A 28 11.82 -2.30 -3.35
CA GLY A 28 12.42 -3.59 -3.05
C GLY A 28 13.36 -3.52 -1.83
N ALA A 29 13.43 -4.59 -1.07
CA ALA A 29 14.37 -4.70 0.06
C ALA A 29 15.81 -4.88 -0.45
N GLY A 30 16.70 -3.94 -0.10
CA GLY A 30 18.13 -3.97 -0.43
C GLY A 30 18.54 -3.07 -1.62
N GLY A 31 19.71 -2.46 -1.53
CA GLY A 31 20.19 -1.40 -2.42
C GLY A 31 20.23 -1.69 -3.94
N SER A 32 20.16 -2.97 -4.35
CA SER A 32 20.07 -3.36 -5.78
C SER A 32 18.69 -3.13 -6.41
N THR A 33 17.68 -2.76 -5.63
CA THR A 33 16.28 -2.64 -6.06
C THR A 33 15.84 -1.22 -6.37
N LEU A 34 16.68 -0.22 -6.09
CA LEU A 34 16.42 1.19 -6.45
C LEU A 34 16.23 1.38 -7.96
N SER A 35 17.07 0.72 -8.77
CA SER A 35 16.96 0.73 -10.22
C SER A 35 15.66 0.07 -10.70
N TYR A 36 15.24 -1.03 -10.07
CA TYR A 36 14.03 -1.76 -10.47
C TYR A 36 12.75 -0.96 -10.25
N THR A 37 12.60 -0.25 -9.13
CA THR A 37 11.42 0.58 -8.88
C THR A 37 11.34 1.70 -9.90
N SER A 38 12.44 2.40 -10.14
CA SER A 38 12.52 3.52 -11.10
C SER A 38 12.23 3.07 -12.53
N GLU A 39 12.79 1.93 -12.95
CA GLU A 39 12.54 1.32 -14.25
C GLU A 39 11.09 0.87 -14.41
N THR A 40 10.52 0.25 -13.37
CA THR A 40 9.12 -0.21 -13.37
C THR A 40 8.16 0.96 -13.48
N VAL A 41 8.37 2.02 -12.71
CA VAL A 41 7.57 3.24 -12.75
C VAL A 41 7.66 3.89 -14.13
N ARG A 42 8.88 4.05 -14.68
CA ARG A 42 9.09 4.59 -16.03
C ARG A 42 8.34 3.75 -17.08
N HIS A 43 8.46 2.45 -17.01
CA HIS A 43 7.82 1.52 -17.92
C HIS A 43 6.29 1.63 -17.87
N LEU A 44 5.68 1.62 -16.69
CA LEU A 44 4.23 1.75 -16.52
C LEU A 44 3.70 3.10 -17.04
N LYS A 45 4.46 4.18 -16.85
CA LYS A 45 4.10 5.50 -17.39
C LYS A 45 4.22 5.55 -18.91
N GLN A 46 5.34 5.11 -19.47
CA GLN A 46 5.64 5.27 -20.89
C GLN A 46 4.90 4.27 -21.79
N HIS A 47 4.80 3.01 -21.36
CA HIS A 47 4.21 1.95 -22.18
C HIS A 47 2.73 1.68 -21.88
N HIS A 48 2.30 1.91 -20.65
CA HIS A 48 0.92 1.67 -20.26
C HIS A 48 0.11 2.94 -20.00
N GLY A 49 0.76 4.11 -19.90
CA GLY A 49 0.10 5.40 -19.69
C GLY A 49 -0.54 5.55 -18.31
N PHE A 50 -0.06 4.80 -17.30
CA PHE A 50 -0.51 4.97 -15.93
C PHE A 50 0.12 6.20 -15.28
N ASP A 51 -0.59 6.87 -14.38
CA ASP A 51 0.08 7.61 -13.32
C ASP A 51 0.67 6.58 -12.35
N ALA A 52 1.99 6.58 -12.18
CA ALA A 52 2.69 5.57 -11.38
C ALA A 52 3.42 6.24 -10.22
N ALA A 53 3.12 5.75 -9.01
CA ALA A 53 3.68 6.25 -7.76
C ALA A 53 4.76 5.27 -7.24
N PRO A 54 6.04 5.66 -7.19
CA PRO A 54 7.04 4.84 -6.52
C PRO A 54 6.81 4.83 -5.01
N HIS A 55 7.01 3.69 -4.37
CA HIS A 55 7.29 3.66 -2.94
C HIS A 55 8.71 4.17 -2.72
N LEU A 56 8.91 4.99 -1.72
CA LEU A 56 10.22 5.49 -1.28
C LEU A 56 10.41 5.18 0.20
N SER A 57 11.43 4.39 0.51
CA SER A 57 11.81 4.07 1.88
C SER A 57 13.00 4.91 2.31
N CYS A 58 13.02 5.35 3.57
CA CYS A 58 14.15 6.07 4.15
C CYS A 58 15.19 5.15 4.79
N VAL A 59 14.86 3.87 5.04
CA VAL A 59 15.78 2.93 5.70
C VAL A 59 16.98 2.62 4.82
N GLY A 60 18.17 2.75 5.42
CA GLY A 60 19.45 2.41 4.81
C GLY A 60 19.98 3.42 3.80
N GLY A 61 19.23 4.47 3.46
CA GLY A 61 19.64 5.50 2.51
C GLY A 61 20.23 6.74 3.18
N SER A 62 21.21 7.36 2.53
CA SER A 62 21.68 8.70 2.85
C SER A 62 20.72 9.75 2.28
N ARG A 63 20.75 10.95 2.83
CA ARG A 63 19.97 12.09 2.30
C ARG A 63 20.31 12.37 0.84
N GLU A 64 21.56 12.19 0.45
CA GLU A 64 21.99 12.42 -0.94
C GLU A 64 21.40 11.39 -1.90
N GLU A 65 21.42 10.12 -1.55
CA GLU A 65 20.79 9.05 -2.34
C GLU A 65 19.27 9.29 -2.51
N ILE A 66 18.59 9.70 -1.43
CA ILE A 66 17.17 10.05 -1.48
C ILE A 66 16.94 11.25 -2.38
N ARG A 67 17.80 12.29 -2.32
CA ARG A 67 17.73 13.48 -3.19
C ARG A 67 17.87 13.11 -4.65
N GLU A 68 18.82 12.26 -5.00
CA GLU A 68 19.01 11.83 -6.39
C GLU A 68 17.82 11.01 -6.90
N LEU A 69 17.21 10.14 -6.05
CA LEU A 69 15.99 9.44 -6.39
C LEU A 69 14.80 10.40 -6.64
N LEU A 70 14.64 11.41 -5.81
CA LEU A 70 13.58 12.40 -5.98
C LEU A 70 13.75 13.18 -7.27
N LYS A 71 15.00 13.58 -7.63
CA LYS A 71 15.32 14.20 -8.93
C LYS A 71 14.94 13.26 -10.09
N LEU A 72 15.30 11.98 -9.98
CA LEU A 72 14.97 10.97 -10.99
C LEU A 72 13.46 10.80 -11.15
N TYR A 73 12.71 10.69 -10.05
CA TYR A 73 11.25 10.56 -10.09
C TYR A 73 10.59 11.80 -10.72
N ARG A 74 11.08 13.01 -10.45
CA ARG A 74 10.63 14.21 -11.15
C ARG A 74 10.93 14.17 -12.65
N ALA A 75 12.14 13.75 -13.03
CA ALA A 75 12.53 13.61 -14.44
C ALA A 75 11.68 12.57 -15.20
N ILE A 76 11.24 11.49 -14.52
CA ILE A 76 10.28 10.52 -15.07
C ILE A 76 8.84 11.09 -15.15
N GLY A 77 8.58 12.24 -14.51
CA GLY A 77 7.25 12.85 -14.44
C GLY A 77 6.34 12.23 -13.38
N CYS A 78 6.89 11.63 -12.32
CA CYS A 78 6.10 11.20 -11.17
C CYS A 78 5.56 12.40 -10.41
N ARG A 79 4.28 12.34 -10.06
CA ARG A 79 3.59 13.37 -9.27
C ARG A 79 3.19 12.86 -7.89
N ARG A 80 3.31 11.55 -7.65
CA ARG A 80 2.94 10.88 -6.40
C ARG A 80 4.11 10.08 -5.88
N ILE A 81 4.23 9.99 -4.57
CA ILE A 81 5.19 9.14 -3.86
C ILE A 81 4.47 8.51 -2.68
N VAL A 82 4.68 7.21 -2.46
CA VAL A 82 4.30 6.54 -1.22
C VAL A 82 5.52 6.54 -0.30
N ALA A 83 5.52 7.42 0.69
CA ALA A 83 6.63 7.60 1.63
C ALA A 83 6.50 6.62 2.80
N LEU A 84 7.53 5.79 2.98
CA LEU A 84 7.58 4.73 3.99
C LEU A 84 8.85 4.84 4.83
N ARG A 85 8.82 4.31 6.05
CA ARG A 85 10.04 4.08 6.79
C ARG A 85 10.85 2.96 6.12
N GLY A 86 10.20 1.88 5.79
CA GLY A 86 10.78 0.60 5.39
C GLY A 86 11.09 -0.28 6.60
N ASP A 87 11.31 -1.57 6.33
CA ASP A 87 11.74 -2.54 7.34
C ASP A 87 13.25 -2.55 7.43
N LEU A 88 13.79 -2.57 8.66
CA LEU A 88 15.22 -2.73 8.89
C LEU A 88 15.61 -4.18 8.55
N PRO A 89 16.45 -4.42 7.53
CA PRO A 89 16.95 -5.75 7.27
C PRO A 89 17.72 -6.28 8.49
N SER A 90 17.55 -7.58 8.78
CA SER A 90 18.30 -8.23 9.85
C SER A 90 19.80 -8.05 9.62
N GLY A 91 20.50 -7.50 10.62
CA GLY A 91 21.95 -7.24 10.55
C GLY A 91 22.35 -5.87 10.00
N MET A 92 21.42 -5.00 9.64
CA MET A 92 21.74 -3.61 9.27
C MET A 92 22.02 -2.78 10.51
N GLY A 93 23.28 -2.36 10.67
CA GLY A 93 23.74 -1.62 11.86
C GLY A 93 23.37 -0.14 11.89
N HIS A 94 22.95 0.45 10.75
CA HIS A 94 22.62 1.86 10.67
C HIS A 94 21.30 2.08 9.91
N PRO A 95 20.32 2.80 10.51
CA PRO A 95 18.99 2.99 9.90
C PRO A 95 18.97 3.96 8.71
N GLY A 96 20.08 4.58 8.32
CA GLY A 96 20.14 5.69 7.37
C GLY A 96 20.09 7.06 8.05
N ASP A 97 20.10 8.13 7.24
CA ASP A 97 20.08 9.51 7.75
C ASP A 97 18.68 9.97 8.21
N LEU A 98 17.64 9.32 7.71
CA LEU A 98 16.24 9.58 8.07
C LEU A 98 15.70 8.35 8.81
N ARG A 99 15.21 8.54 10.03
CA ARG A 99 14.82 7.42 10.91
C ARG A 99 13.36 7.00 10.76
N TYR A 100 12.50 7.95 10.40
CA TYR A 100 11.05 7.77 10.36
C TYR A 100 10.48 8.27 9.03
N ALA A 101 9.31 7.76 8.66
CA ALA A 101 8.60 8.26 7.49
C ALA A 101 8.29 9.77 7.58
N SER A 102 8.06 10.31 8.77
CA SER A 102 7.89 11.75 9.00
C SER A 102 9.13 12.57 8.62
N ASP A 103 10.33 12.04 8.90
CA ASP A 103 11.59 12.72 8.53
C ASP A 103 11.72 12.76 6.99
N LEU A 104 11.38 11.64 6.33
CA LEU A 104 11.36 11.56 4.87
C LEU A 104 10.38 12.55 4.27
N ILE A 105 9.16 12.65 4.80
CA ILE A 105 8.14 13.59 4.33
C ILE A 105 8.64 15.03 4.47
N SER A 106 9.14 15.40 5.66
CA SER A 106 9.71 16.72 5.91
C SER A 106 10.86 17.02 4.95
N PHE A 107 11.72 16.05 4.67
CA PHE A 107 12.81 16.19 3.72
C PHE A 107 12.29 16.41 2.28
N ILE A 108 11.30 15.64 1.83
CA ILE A 108 10.69 15.83 0.49
C ILE A 108 10.08 17.22 0.38
N ARG A 109 9.37 17.69 1.41
CA ARG A 109 8.76 19.03 1.43
C ARG A 109 9.81 20.14 1.40
N ALA A 110 10.89 20.01 2.15
CA ALA A 110 11.98 20.98 2.16
C ALA A 110 12.70 21.09 0.80
N GLU A 111 12.92 19.95 0.13
CA GLU A 111 13.67 19.92 -1.15
C GLU A 111 12.79 20.22 -2.38
N HIS A 112 11.51 19.88 -2.35
CA HIS A 112 10.64 19.89 -3.52
C HIS A 112 9.29 20.58 -3.32
N GLY A 113 8.98 21.11 -2.13
CA GLY A 113 7.68 21.74 -1.84
C GLY A 113 6.52 20.82 -2.18
N ASP A 114 5.58 21.31 -2.96
CA ASP A 114 4.36 20.60 -3.37
C ASP A 114 4.51 19.86 -4.72
N ALA A 115 5.75 19.64 -5.19
CA ALA A 115 5.98 18.96 -6.47
C ALA A 115 5.51 17.48 -6.48
N PHE A 116 5.36 16.86 -5.30
CA PHE A 116 4.85 15.54 -5.14
C PHE A 116 3.62 15.52 -4.22
N ARG A 117 2.61 14.76 -4.58
CA ARG A 117 1.58 14.29 -3.65
C ARG A 117 2.17 13.12 -2.84
N ILE A 118 2.23 13.27 -1.54
CA ILE A 118 2.85 12.31 -0.63
C ILE A 118 1.76 11.48 0.06
N GLU A 119 1.81 10.18 -0.13
CA GLU A 119 0.95 9.21 0.53
C GLU A 119 1.73 8.41 1.57
N VAL A 120 1.10 8.04 2.67
CA VAL A 120 1.74 7.34 3.80
C VAL A 120 0.94 6.12 4.23
N GLY A 121 1.61 5.15 4.84
CA GLY A 121 0.94 4.00 5.44
C GLY A 121 0.18 4.37 6.72
N ALA A 122 -1.00 3.78 6.89
CA ALA A 122 -1.83 3.82 8.09
C ALA A 122 -2.18 2.39 8.55
N TYR A 123 -2.48 2.19 9.83
CA TYR A 123 -2.74 0.87 10.40
C TYR A 123 -4.05 0.89 11.20
N PRO A 124 -5.18 0.46 10.60
CA PRO A 124 -6.47 0.42 11.30
C PRO A 124 -6.49 -0.50 12.52
N GLU A 125 -5.70 -1.58 12.48
CA GLU A 125 -5.60 -2.59 13.53
C GLU A 125 -4.33 -2.47 14.39
N THR A 126 -3.71 -1.28 14.42
CA THR A 126 -2.45 -0.97 15.12
C THR A 126 -1.21 -1.56 14.42
N HIS A 127 -0.15 -0.77 14.36
CA HIS A 127 1.13 -1.21 13.78
C HIS A 127 1.76 -2.32 14.64
N PRO A 128 2.25 -3.45 14.06
CA PRO A 128 2.76 -4.58 14.83
C PRO A 128 3.95 -4.25 15.74
N GLN A 129 4.69 -3.18 15.42
CA GLN A 129 5.79 -2.69 16.28
C GLN A 129 5.35 -1.60 17.27
N ALA A 130 4.07 -1.22 17.30
CA ALA A 130 3.59 -0.25 18.27
C ALA A 130 3.32 -0.91 19.62
N ASN A 131 3.82 -0.31 20.69
CA ASN A 131 3.58 -0.78 22.05
C ASN A 131 2.23 -0.32 22.61
N ASP A 132 1.62 0.67 21.98
CA ASP A 132 0.40 1.32 22.43
C ASP A 132 -0.38 1.87 21.21
N ALA A 133 -1.69 1.59 21.15
CA ALA A 133 -2.55 2.00 20.06
C ALA A 133 -2.71 3.54 19.98
N LEU A 134 -2.77 4.24 21.11
CA LEU A 134 -2.84 5.70 21.12
C LEU A 134 -1.54 6.34 20.64
N LEU A 135 -0.42 5.73 20.95
CA LEU A 135 0.87 6.18 20.47
C LEU A 135 0.98 5.98 18.95
N ASP A 136 0.45 4.89 18.42
CA ASP A 136 0.42 4.63 16.97
C ASP A 136 -0.41 5.69 16.23
N LEU A 137 -1.59 6.07 16.76
CA LEU A 137 -2.39 7.17 16.23
C LEU A 137 -1.62 8.51 16.23
N LYS A 138 -0.86 8.79 17.28
CA LYS A 138 0.00 9.99 17.34
C LYS A 138 1.13 9.94 16.32
N HIS A 139 1.76 8.79 16.13
CA HIS A 139 2.78 8.61 15.09
C HIS A 139 2.19 8.78 13.69
N PHE A 140 0.96 8.29 13.48
CA PHE A 140 0.26 8.56 12.23
C PHE A 140 0.03 10.06 12.02
N LYS A 141 -0.50 10.76 13.05
CA LYS A 141 -0.66 12.22 12.98
C LYS A 141 0.63 12.95 12.68
N THR A 142 1.75 12.55 13.28
CA THR A 142 3.07 13.14 13.02
C THR A 142 3.45 13.07 11.54
N LYS A 143 3.12 11.98 10.84
CA LYS A 143 3.34 11.88 9.38
C LYS A 143 2.49 12.86 8.61
N ILE A 144 1.24 13.06 9.02
CA ILE A 144 0.35 14.03 8.37
C ILE A 144 0.83 15.47 8.62
N ASP A 145 1.19 15.79 9.86
CA ASP A 145 1.72 17.11 10.23
C ASP A 145 3.05 17.44 9.53
N ALA A 146 3.84 16.42 9.19
CA ALA A 146 5.05 16.57 8.39
C ALA A 146 4.78 16.93 6.90
N GLY A 147 3.52 16.87 6.47
CA GLY A 147 3.09 17.30 5.14
C GLY A 147 2.62 16.19 4.21
N ALA A 148 2.17 15.05 4.71
CA ALA A 148 1.52 14.04 3.87
C ALA A 148 0.13 14.49 3.40
N ASP A 149 -0.21 14.21 2.13
CA ASP A 149 -1.46 14.62 1.50
C ASP A 149 -2.58 13.59 1.60
N ALA A 150 -2.23 12.32 1.80
CA ALA A 150 -3.18 11.22 1.92
C ALA A 150 -2.54 10.03 2.66
N ALA A 151 -3.36 9.07 3.04
CA ALA A 151 -2.90 7.81 3.60
C ALA A 151 -3.52 6.63 2.88
N ILE A 152 -2.76 5.53 2.81
CA ILE A 152 -3.23 4.21 2.38
C ILE A 152 -3.13 3.30 3.60
N THR A 153 -4.20 2.59 3.96
CA THR A 153 -4.13 1.70 5.11
C THR A 153 -3.46 0.37 4.77
N GLN A 154 -2.87 -0.28 5.77
CA GLN A 154 -2.65 -1.71 5.72
C GLN A 154 -4.00 -2.38 5.45
N TYR A 155 -4.00 -3.54 4.77
CA TYR A 155 -5.24 -4.26 4.54
C TYR A 155 -5.81 -4.81 5.85
N PHE A 156 -7.11 -5.00 5.88
CA PHE A 156 -7.90 -5.53 6.98
C PHE A 156 -9.14 -6.24 6.40
N PHE A 157 -9.83 -7.03 7.23
CA PHE A 157 -11.06 -7.73 6.82
C PHE A 157 -12.28 -7.32 7.65
N ASN A 158 -12.08 -6.43 8.63
CA ASN A 158 -13.17 -5.86 9.43
C ASN A 158 -13.32 -4.36 9.11
N ALA A 159 -14.41 -3.98 8.43
CA ALA A 159 -14.67 -2.58 8.08
C ALA A 159 -14.79 -1.67 9.31
N ASP A 160 -15.23 -2.20 10.47
CA ASP A 160 -15.36 -1.39 11.69
C ASP A 160 -14.00 -0.93 12.21
N ALA A 161 -12.94 -1.72 12.02
CA ALA A 161 -11.58 -1.31 12.36
C ALA A 161 -11.17 -0.06 11.58
N TYR A 162 -11.49 -0.01 10.28
CA TYR A 162 -11.23 1.17 9.44
C TYR A 162 -12.04 2.39 9.90
N PHE A 163 -13.34 2.25 10.11
CA PHE A 163 -14.18 3.38 10.52
C PHE A 163 -13.77 3.91 11.89
N HIS A 164 -13.49 3.01 12.84
CA HIS A 164 -13.00 3.39 14.16
C HIS A 164 -11.67 4.14 14.09
N PHE A 165 -10.73 3.66 13.27
CA PHE A 165 -9.46 4.34 13.03
C PHE A 165 -9.67 5.74 12.43
N VAL A 166 -10.51 5.86 11.40
CA VAL A 166 -10.81 7.16 10.77
C VAL A 166 -11.40 8.12 11.79
N ASP A 167 -12.39 7.69 12.58
CA ASP A 167 -13.00 8.51 13.61
C ASP A 167 -11.99 8.96 14.68
N ALA A 168 -11.11 8.05 15.11
CA ALA A 168 -10.08 8.36 16.09
C ALA A 168 -9.10 9.42 15.59
N VAL A 169 -8.60 9.29 14.35
CA VAL A 169 -7.66 10.28 13.80
C VAL A 169 -8.32 11.59 13.40
N ARG A 170 -9.61 11.59 13.04
CA ARG A 170 -10.40 12.81 12.84
C ARG A 170 -10.50 13.63 14.13
N LYS A 171 -10.70 12.98 15.29
CA LYS A 171 -10.68 13.64 16.62
C LYS A 171 -9.31 14.25 16.94
N LEU A 172 -8.22 13.75 16.35
CA LEU A 172 -6.88 14.34 16.44
C LEU A 172 -6.64 15.48 15.43
N GLY A 173 -7.62 15.86 14.64
CA GLY A 173 -7.54 16.93 13.65
C GLY A 173 -6.96 16.51 12.29
N VAL A 174 -6.84 15.22 12.00
CA VAL A 174 -6.44 14.74 10.67
C VAL A 174 -7.58 14.98 9.69
N THR A 175 -7.32 15.63 8.57
CA THR A 175 -8.33 15.96 7.54
C THR A 175 -8.06 15.31 6.17
N VAL A 176 -6.86 14.80 5.95
CA VAL A 176 -6.47 14.20 4.66
C VAL A 176 -7.29 12.93 4.34
N PRO A 177 -7.45 12.58 3.06
CA PRO A 177 -8.08 11.32 2.66
C PRO A 177 -7.32 10.10 3.24
N ILE A 178 -8.07 9.14 3.75
CA ILE A 178 -7.54 7.85 4.23
C ILE A 178 -8.16 6.77 3.36
N VAL A 179 -7.38 6.24 2.44
CA VAL A 179 -7.83 5.24 1.46
C VAL A 179 -7.63 3.85 2.04
N PRO A 180 -8.69 3.03 2.16
CA PRO A 180 -8.53 1.66 2.64
C PRO A 180 -7.73 0.79 1.68
N GLY A 181 -6.76 0.08 2.22
CA GLY A 181 -5.98 -0.94 1.54
C GLY A 181 -6.77 -2.26 1.47
N ILE A 182 -6.89 -2.81 0.28
CA ILE A 182 -7.68 -4.01 0.00
C ILE A 182 -6.76 -5.14 -0.47
N MET A 183 -6.79 -6.27 0.21
CA MET A 183 -6.05 -7.47 -0.16
C MET A 183 -7.00 -8.51 -0.74
N PRO A 184 -7.01 -8.74 -2.07
CA PRO A 184 -7.78 -9.82 -2.66
C PRO A 184 -7.27 -11.19 -2.19
N ILE A 185 -8.18 -12.09 -1.81
CA ILE A 185 -7.83 -13.41 -1.31
C ILE A 185 -7.75 -14.40 -2.48
N SER A 186 -6.57 -14.92 -2.76
CA SER A 186 -6.37 -15.92 -3.81
C SER A 186 -5.78 -17.24 -3.29
N ASN A 187 -5.07 -17.16 -2.15
CA ASN A 187 -4.45 -18.30 -1.48
C ASN A 187 -4.43 -18.04 0.03
N PHE A 188 -5.07 -18.95 0.79
CA PHE A 188 -5.25 -18.74 2.22
C PHE A 188 -3.95 -18.90 3.02
N SER A 189 -3.09 -19.84 2.65
CA SER A 189 -1.79 -20.02 3.33
C SER A 189 -0.86 -18.81 3.13
N GLN A 190 -0.86 -18.24 1.94
CA GLN A 190 -0.10 -17.01 1.67
C GLN A 190 -0.67 -15.82 2.45
N LEU A 191 -2.00 -15.68 2.48
CA LEU A 191 -2.68 -14.64 3.25
C LEU A 191 -2.33 -14.72 4.73
N ARG A 192 -2.41 -15.91 5.34
CA ARG A 192 -2.06 -16.13 6.75
C ARG A 192 -0.64 -15.64 7.05
N ARG A 193 0.33 -16.08 6.24
CA ARG A 193 1.74 -15.68 6.40
C ARG A 193 1.92 -14.16 6.33
N PHE A 194 1.25 -13.50 5.38
CA PHE A 194 1.32 -12.04 5.27
C PHE A 194 0.66 -11.34 6.47
N SER A 195 -0.50 -11.84 6.91
CA SER A 195 -1.23 -11.29 8.05
C SER A 195 -0.43 -11.43 9.36
N GLU A 196 0.23 -12.55 9.56
CA GLU A 196 1.15 -12.75 10.70
C GLU A 196 2.31 -11.75 10.70
N GLN A 197 2.83 -11.38 9.53
CA GLN A 197 3.93 -10.42 9.40
C GLN A 197 3.50 -8.96 9.58
N CYS A 198 2.33 -8.58 9.04
CA CYS A 198 1.87 -7.19 9.05
C CYS A 198 0.86 -6.87 10.18
N GLY A 199 0.49 -7.86 10.98
CA GLY A 199 -0.45 -7.70 12.10
C GLY A 199 -1.91 -7.55 11.69
N ALA A 200 -2.28 -7.85 10.42
CA ALA A 200 -3.66 -7.79 9.98
C ALA A 200 -4.45 -9.01 10.52
N GLU A 201 -5.60 -8.75 11.13
CA GLU A 201 -6.45 -9.80 11.64
C GLU A 201 -7.23 -10.50 10.52
N ILE A 202 -7.21 -11.84 10.51
CA ILE A 202 -8.13 -12.64 9.70
C ILE A 202 -9.27 -13.08 10.60
N PRO A 203 -10.51 -12.54 10.45
CA PRO A 203 -11.64 -12.92 11.25
C PRO A 203 -11.85 -14.44 11.29
N ARG A 204 -12.13 -14.97 12.47
CA ARG A 204 -12.23 -16.42 12.71
C ARG A 204 -13.17 -17.13 11.73
N TRP A 205 -14.29 -16.50 11.35
CA TRP A 205 -15.25 -17.08 10.41
C TRP A 205 -14.69 -17.23 9.01
N ILE A 206 -13.88 -16.28 8.54
CA ILE A 206 -13.15 -16.35 7.25
C ILE A 206 -12.16 -17.52 7.32
N GLY A 207 -11.34 -17.55 8.38
CA GLY A 207 -10.33 -18.59 8.56
C GLY A 207 -10.94 -20.00 8.57
N LYS A 208 -12.03 -20.19 9.31
CA LYS A 208 -12.74 -21.50 9.35
C LYS A 208 -13.32 -21.89 8.00
N ARG A 209 -13.94 -20.96 7.29
CA ARG A 209 -14.51 -21.23 5.97
C ARG A 209 -13.44 -21.61 4.96
N MET A 210 -12.33 -20.86 4.94
CA MET A 210 -11.17 -21.14 4.07
C MET A 210 -10.55 -22.51 4.37
N GLN A 211 -10.42 -22.89 5.66
CA GLN A 211 -9.92 -24.20 6.05
C GLN A 211 -10.85 -25.33 5.61
N ALA A 212 -12.15 -25.13 5.62
CA ALA A 212 -13.13 -26.12 5.19
C ALA A 212 -13.05 -26.44 3.68
N TYR A 213 -12.56 -25.52 2.87
CA TYR A 213 -12.31 -25.78 1.45
C TYR A 213 -11.04 -26.60 1.20
N GLY A 214 -10.13 -26.71 2.17
CA GLY A 214 -8.88 -27.47 2.01
C GLY A 214 -8.09 -27.03 0.78
N ASP A 215 -7.82 -27.99 -0.12
CA ASP A 215 -7.05 -27.76 -1.36
C ASP A 215 -7.91 -27.27 -2.54
N ASP A 216 -9.23 -27.08 -2.36
CA ASP A 216 -10.11 -26.53 -3.40
C ASP A 216 -9.83 -25.04 -3.64
N ALA A 217 -8.84 -24.79 -4.49
CA ALA A 217 -8.40 -23.45 -4.82
C ALA A 217 -9.47 -22.61 -5.55
N GLU A 218 -10.46 -23.23 -6.19
CA GLU A 218 -11.55 -22.52 -6.85
C GLU A 218 -12.54 -21.96 -5.84
N SER A 219 -13.00 -22.79 -4.90
CA SER A 219 -13.86 -22.36 -3.79
C SER A 219 -13.18 -21.31 -2.91
N VAL A 220 -11.88 -21.46 -2.62
CA VAL A 220 -11.10 -20.45 -1.88
C VAL A 220 -11.12 -19.10 -2.61
N ARG A 221 -10.90 -19.07 -3.92
CA ARG A 221 -10.89 -17.82 -4.71
C ARG A 221 -12.29 -17.22 -4.83
N ALA A 222 -13.32 -18.02 -5.07
CA ALA A 222 -14.70 -17.55 -5.17
C ALA A 222 -15.16 -16.90 -3.87
N PHE A 223 -15.06 -17.62 -2.77
CA PHE A 223 -15.41 -17.11 -1.45
C PHE A 223 -14.56 -15.89 -1.05
N GLY A 224 -13.26 -15.93 -1.34
CA GLY A 224 -12.36 -14.79 -1.09
C GLY A 224 -12.77 -13.54 -1.85
N ALA A 225 -13.21 -13.68 -3.10
CA ALA A 225 -13.69 -12.55 -3.90
C ALA A 225 -15.01 -11.97 -3.34
N GLU A 226 -15.95 -12.82 -2.91
CA GLU A 226 -17.22 -12.40 -2.29
C GLU A 226 -16.99 -11.65 -0.97
N VAL A 227 -16.14 -12.18 -0.09
CA VAL A 227 -15.77 -11.53 1.18
C VAL A 227 -15.18 -10.15 0.94
N VAL A 228 -14.24 -10.04 0.02
CA VAL A 228 -13.56 -8.77 -0.27
C VAL A 228 -14.49 -7.79 -1.00
N ALA A 229 -15.37 -8.26 -1.89
CA ALA A 229 -16.36 -7.40 -2.53
C ALA A 229 -17.33 -6.81 -1.50
N SER A 230 -17.89 -7.64 -0.60
CA SER A 230 -18.78 -7.17 0.48
C SER A 230 -18.07 -6.18 1.42
N LEU A 231 -16.78 -6.40 1.73
CA LEU A 231 -15.98 -5.43 2.48
C LEU A 231 -15.88 -4.09 1.72
N CYS A 232 -15.57 -4.13 0.43
CA CYS A 232 -15.46 -2.92 -0.40
C CYS A 232 -16.79 -2.15 -0.49
N GLU A 233 -17.91 -2.84 -0.68
CA GLU A 233 -19.26 -2.25 -0.69
C GLU A 233 -19.53 -1.50 0.62
N ARG A 234 -19.25 -2.15 1.74
CA ARG A 234 -19.44 -1.55 3.07
C ARG A 234 -18.56 -0.32 3.27
N LEU A 235 -17.29 -0.37 2.83
CA LEU A 235 -16.36 0.75 2.93
C LEU A 235 -16.83 1.94 2.10
N VAL A 236 -17.24 1.70 0.85
CA VAL A 236 -17.73 2.76 -0.05
C VAL A 236 -19.04 3.36 0.48
N ALA A 237 -19.98 2.53 0.91
CA ALA A 237 -21.23 2.99 1.54
C ALA A 237 -20.98 3.81 2.82
N GLY A 238 -19.91 3.49 3.56
CA GLY A 238 -19.48 4.23 4.75
C GLY A 238 -18.65 5.48 4.46
N GLY A 239 -18.49 5.88 3.19
CA GLY A 239 -17.84 7.13 2.79
C GLY A 239 -16.31 7.02 2.62
N ALA A 240 -15.75 5.84 2.40
CA ALA A 240 -14.35 5.71 2.01
C ALA A 240 -14.08 6.48 0.70
N PRO A 241 -12.98 7.27 0.61
CA PRO A 241 -12.72 8.14 -0.52
C PRO A 241 -12.33 7.40 -1.81
N GLY A 242 -12.04 6.11 -1.72
CA GLY A 242 -11.62 5.22 -2.79
C GLY A 242 -11.15 3.89 -2.21
N LEU A 243 -10.59 3.02 -3.06
CA LEU A 243 -10.08 1.71 -2.68
C LEU A 243 -8.69 1.51 -3.28
N HIS A 244 -7.71 1.10 -2.47
CA HIS A 244 -6.36 0.79 -2.91
C HIS A 244 -6.11 -0.72 -2.89
N PHE A 245 -6.00 -1.36 -4.05
CA PHE A 245 -5.84 -2.81 -4.16
C PHE A 245 -4.38 -3.24 -4.13
N TYR A 246 -4.02 -4.11 -3.19
CA TYR A 246 -2.74 -4.81 -3.16
C TYR A 246 -2.76 -5.99 -4.14
N THR A 247 -2.38 -5.73 -5.38
CA THR A 247 -2.51 -6.71 -6.47
C THR A 247 -1.43 -7.78 -6.46
N LEU A 248 -0.30 -7.55 -5.81
CA LEU A 248 0.89 -8.42 -5.81
C LEU A 248 1.33 -8.82 -7.24
N ASN A 249 1.15 -7.90 -8.19
CA ASN A 249 1.37 -8.13 -9.63
C ASN A 249 0.52 -9.29 -10.20
N LEU A 250 -0.68 -9.53 -9.64
CA LEU A 250 -1.67 -10.52 -10.09
C LEU A 250 -2.99 -9.82 -10.41
N ALA A 251 -3.37 -9.76 -11.69
CA ALA A 251 -4.62 -9.09 -12.07
C ALA A 251 -5.86 -9.89 -11.67
N LYS A 252 -5.83 -11.23 -11.79
CA LYS A 252 -7.04 -12.08 -11.68
C LYS A 252 -7.79 -11.89 -10.35
N PRO A 253 -7.17 -11.93 -9.16
CA PRO A 253 -7.90 -11.74 -7.90
C PRO A 253 -8.59 -10.38 -7.80
N THR A 254 -7.86 -9.31 -8.15
CA THR A 254 -8.41 -7.94 -8.15
C THR A 254 -9.54 -7.77 -9.14
N THR A 255 -9.39 -8.30 -10.36
CA THR A 255 -10.44 -8.20 -11.39
C THR A 255 -11.70 -8.99 -11.02
N GLN A 256 -11.59 -10.08 -10.29
CA GLN A 256 -12.75 -10.82 -9.78
C GLN A 256 -13.55 -9.96 -8.79
N VAL A 257 -12.89 -9.35 -7.81
CA VAL A 257 -13.55 -8.44 -6.86
C VAL A 257 -14.18 -7.25 -7.59
N LEU A 258 -13.46 -6.59 -8.49
CA LEU A 258 -13.96 -5.42 -9.23
C LEU A 258 -15.16 -5.76 -10.14
N LYS A 259 -15.23 -6.98 -10.65
CA LYS A 259 -16.42 -7.43 -11.42
C LYS A 259 -17.64 -7.59 -10.52
N LEU A 260 -17.49 -8.14 -9.31
CA LEU A 260 -18.59 -8.26 -8.34
C LEU A 260 -19.10 -6.89 -7.91
N LEU A 261 -18.24 -5.89 -7.79
CA LEU A 261 -18.62 -4.52 -7.41
C LEU A 261 -19.34 -3.74 -8.52
N ARG A 262 -19.23 -4.19 -9.76
CA ARG A 262 -19.88 -3.51 -10.89
C ARG A 262 -21.22 -4.16 -11.32
N GLY A 263 -21.56 -5.31 -10.76
CA GLY A 263 -22.75 -6.12 -11.09
C GLY A 263 -22.52 -6.88 -12.36
#